data_082526892fabc519cdb730d52ac7bd18
#
_entry.id   082526892fabc519cdb730d52ac7bd18
#
_cell.length_a   1.000
_cell.length_b   1.000
_cell.length_c   1.000
_cell.angle_alpha   90.00
_cell.angle_beta   90.00
_cell.angle_gamma   90.00
#
_symmetry.space_group_name_H-M   'P 1'
#
loop_
_entity.id
_entity.type
_entity.pdbx_description
1 polymer ?
#
loop_
_entity_poly.entity_id
_entity_poly.type
_entity_poly.pdbx_seq_one_letter_code
_entity_poly.pdbx_strand_id
1 'polypeptide(L)'
;KTMITRVRYQIMIPNPLLDNIKQHYPMAWDMTLAAVSSWGKYTPYVISENEIGFLVLHIGVGLERHYNIGYQRQPRVLLVCDAGNAMVRMIEAVLQRKYPQIEVTRTLTLREYELAETISEDFVIATARVSEKSKPVVMIAPFPTDYQLEQIGKLVLVDRTRPWMLDKYFDAAHFRIIDKPIDQQTLFRELCEQLEAEGFVGAEFLDSVVEREAIVSTMLGDGIALPHSLGLLAQKTVVYTVLAPHGVQWGDETAHVIFLLAISKSEYEEAMAIYDIFVTFLRERAMSRLCSCEDFAGFKAVAMESLSRF
;
A
#
# COMPACT_ATOMS: atom_id res chain seq x y z
N LYS A 1 -18.51 21.07 -12.43
CA LYS A 1 -18.96 21.75 -13.67
C LYS A 1 -17.79 22.10 -14.62
N THR A 2 -16.64 22.51 -14.14
CA THR A 2 -15.51 22.95 -14.99
C THR A 2 -14.82 21.80 -15.76
N MET A 3 -14.66 20.62 -15.18
CA MET A 3 -14.01 19.48 -15.84
C MET A 3 -14.78 19.01 -17.09
N ILE A 4 -16.10 18.79 -16.97
CA ILE A 4 -16.94 18.35 -18.09
C ILE A 4 -16.83 19.33 -19.27
N THR A 5 -16.77 20.63 -18.99
CA THR A 5 -16.59 21.65 -20.01
C THR A 5 -15.21 21.53 -20.68
N ARG A 6 -14.14 21.34 -19.91
CA ARG A 6 -12.80 21.17 -20.48
C ARG A 6 -12.69 19.92 -21.34
N VAL A 7 -13.18 18.80 -20.86
CA VAL A 7 -13.20 17.53 -21.61
C VAL A 7 -14.02 17.68 -22.90
N ARG A 8 -15.20 18.28 -22.82
CA ARG A 8 -16.09 18.50 -23.99
C ARG A 8 -15.48 19.38 -25.06
N TYR A 9 -14.76 20.42 -24.64
CA TYR A 9 -14.14 21.38 -25.58
C TYR A 9 -12.64 21.15 -25.78
N GLN A 10 -12.11 20.01 -25.27
CA GLN A 10 -10.69 19.63 -25.38
C GLN A 10 -9.73 20.71 -24.88
N ILE A 11 -10.12 21.43 -23.83
CA ILE A 11 -9.27 22.44 -23.19
C ILE A 11 -8.28 21.73 -22.27
N MET A 12 -7.01 21.70 -22.66
CA MET A 12 -5.95 21.09 -21.86
C MET A 12 -5.43 22.08 -20.81
N ILE A 13 -5.47 21.68 -19.54
CA ILE A 13 -4.83 22.39 -18.45
C ILE A 13 -3.72 21.48 -17.91
N PRO A 14 -2.45 21.89 -17.96
CA PRO A 14 -1.36 21.13 -17.37
C PRO A 14 -1.56 20.97 -15.86
N ASN A 15 -1.30 19.77 -15.34
CA ASN A 15 -1.27 19.51 -13.89
C ASN A 15 0.20 19.50 -13.42
N PRO A 16 0.69 20.56 -12.75
CA PRO A 16 2.08 20.64 -12.33
C PRO A 16 2.45 19.62 -11.23
N LEU A 17 1.45 18.96 -10.64
CA LEU A 17 1.64 17.96 -9.59
C LEU A 17 1.43 16.54 -10.11
N LEU A 18 1.32 16.33 -11.44
CA LEU A 18 0.93 15.03 -12.01
C LEU A 18 1.83 13.89 -11.54
N ASP A 19 3.15 14.07 -11.64
CA ASP A 19 4.13 13.04 -11.24
C ASP A 19 4.09 12.78 -9.73
N ASN A 20 3.96 13.85 -8.94
CA ASN A 20 3.80 13.71 -7.49
C ASN A 20 2.51 12.98 -7.13
N ILE A 21 1.41 13.23 -7.84
CA ILE A 21 0.12 12.54 -7.62
C ILE A 21 0.27 11.06 -7.94
N LYS A 22 0.86 10.70 -9.05
CA LYS A 22 1.12 9.29 -9.42
C LYS A 22 1.96 8.58 -8.36
N GLN A 23 3.01 9.22 -7.87
CA GLN A 23 3.92 8.66 -6.87
C GLN A 23 3.30 8.55 -5.48
N HIS A 24 2.48 9.54 -5.07
CA HIS A 24 1.94 9.60 -3.71
C HIS A 24 0.52 9.02 -3.57
N TYR A 25 -0.23 8.87 -4.68
CA TYR A 25 -1.60 8.39 -4.69
C TYR A 25 -1.83 7.26 -5.72
N PRO A 26 -0.94 6.22 -5.80
CA PRO A 26 -1.05 5.19 -6.83
C PRO A 26 -2.40 4.47 -6.80
N MET A 27 -2.91 4.10 -5.62
CA MET A 27 -4.21 3.46 -5.48
C MET A 27 -5.37 4.34 -5.97
N ALA A 28 -5.43 5.61 -5.52
CA ALA A 28 -6.47 6.54 -5.97
C ALA A 28 -6.35 6.80 -7.47
N TRP A 29 -5.11 6.78 -8.00
CA TRP A 29 -4.83 6.85 -9.42
C TRP A 29 -5.45 5.68 -10.17
N ASP A 30 -5.20 4.45 -9.73
CA ASP A 30 -5.72 3.23 -10.37
C ASP A 30 -7.24 3.13 -10.32
N MET A 31 -7.83 3.46 -9.18
CA MET A 31 -9.30 3.53 -9.05
C MET A 31 -9.91 4.56 -9.99
N THR A 32 -9.29 5.75 -10.10
CA THR A 32 -9.74 6.80 -10.99
C THR A 32 -9.62 6.37 -12.44
N LEU A 33 -8.51 5.75 -12.79
CA LEU A 33 -8.23 5.28 -14.14
C LEU A 33 -9.24 4.20 -14.57
N ALA A 34 -9.51 3.23 -13.71
CA ALA A 34 -10.52 2.19 -13.97
C ALA A 34 -11.92 2.79 -14.18
N ALA A 35 -12.29 3.78 -13.36
CA ALA A 35 -13.57 4.47 -13.50
C ALA A 35 -13.66 5.28 -14.80
N VAL A 36 -12.60 6.01 -15.15
CA VAL A 36 -12.52 6.81 -16.39
C VAL A 36 -12.52 5.90 -17.62
N SER A 37 -11.81 4.78 -17.61
CA SER A 37 -11.79 3.80 -18.70
C SER A 37 -13.16 3.16 -18.91
N SER A 38 -13.83 2.79 -17.82
CA SER A 38 -15.22 2.29 -17.88
C SER A 38 -16.17 3.32 -18.47
N TRP A 39 -16.06 4.58 -18.05
CA TRP A 39 -16.88 5.68 -18.58
C TRP A 39 -16.58 5.95 -20.06
N GLY A 40 -15.33 5.88 -20.48
CA GLY A 40 -14.87 6.06 -21.87
C GLY A 40 -15.53 5.09 -22.87
N LYS A 41 -15.95 3.90 -22.41
CA LYS A 41 -16.71 2.94 -23.25
C LYS A 41 -18.09 3.45 -23.65
N TYR A 42 -18.65 4.44 -22.94
CA TYR A 42 -20.00 4.98 -23.15
C TYR A 42 -20.00 6.42 -23.66
N THR A 43 -18.85 7.06 -23.85
CA THR A 43 -18.76 8.45 -24.29
C THR A 43 -17.66 8.64 -25.34
N PRO A 44 -17.84 9.59 -26.29
CA PRO A 44 -16.81 9.89 -27.29
C PRO A 44 -15.69 10.79 -26.73
N TYR A 45 -15.71 11.11 -25.45
CA TYR A 45 -14.76 12.05 -24.85
C TYR A 45 -13.55 11.34 -24.26
N VAL A 46 -12.38 11.84 -24.60
CA VAL A 46 -11.11 11.39 -24.01
C VAL A 46 -10.77 12.30 -22.83
N ILE A 47 -10.56 11.70 -21.66
CA ILE A 47 -10.08 12.42 -20.48
C ILE A 47 -8.55 12.37 -20.49
N SER A 48 -7.91 13.53 -20.50
CA SER A 48 -6.44 13.60 -20.45
C SER A 48 -5.89 13.15 -19.09
N GLU A 49 -4.65 12.72 -19.09
CA GLU A 49 -3.95 12.31 -17.87
C GLU A 49 -3.89 13.44 -16.82
N ASN A 50 -3.76 14.69 -17.24
CA ASN A 50 -3.83 15.86 -16.36
C ASN A 50 -5.17 15.96 -15.62
N GLU A 51 -6.28 15.71 -16.33
CA GLU A 51 -7.61 15.71 -15.74
C GLU A 51 -7.81 14.52 -14.78
N ILE A 52 -7.26 13.36 -15.13
CA ILE A 52 -7.22 12.18 -14.23
C ILE A 52 -6.50 12.58 -12.94
N GLY A 53 -5.35 13.22 -13.00
CA GLY A 53 -4.61 13.71 -11.82
C GLY A 53 -5.45 14.63 -10.93
N PHE A 54 -6.24 15.54 -11.50
CA PHE A 54 -7.15 16.38 -10.70
C PHE A 54 -8.26 15.57 -10.04
N LEU A 55 -8.80 14.54 -10.72
CA LEU A 55 -9.80 13.63 -10.13
C LEU A 55 -9.21 12.80 -8.99
N VAL A 56 -7.98 12.32 -9.16
CA VAL A 56 -7.26 11.54 -8.15
C VAL A 56 -7.16 12.28 -6.83
N LEU A 57 -6.87 13.59 -6.85
CA LEU A 57 -6.84 14.40 -5.63
C LEU A 57 -8.20 14.41 -4.91
N HIS A 58 -9.31 14.50 -5.66
CA HIS A 58 -10.65 14.45 -5.06
C HIS A 58 -10.98 13.07 -4.51
N ILE A 59 -10.64 12.02 -5.24
CA ILE A 59 -10.86 10.62 -4.80
C ILE A 59 -9.96 10.30 -3.61
N GLY A 60 -8.68 10.68 -3.63
CA GLY A 60 -7.76 10.49 -2.51
C GLY A 60 -8.27 11.13 -1.22
N VAL A 61 -8.73 12.38 -1.29
CA VAL A 61 -9.36 13.07 -0.13
C VAL A 61 -10.63 12.35 0.32
N GLY A 62 -11.42 11.81 -0.60
CA GLY A 62 -12.63 11.04 -0.28
C GLY A 62 -12.29 9.72 0.43
N LEU A 63 -11.30 9.01 -0.07
CA LEU A 63 -10.81 7.76 0.53
C LEU A 63 -10.27 8.00 1.95
N GLU A 64 -9.48 9.06 2.13
CA GLU A 64 -8.95 9.43 3.44
C GLU A 64 -10.07 9.77 4.44
N ARG A 65 -11.05 10.59 4.04
CA ARG A 65 -12.11 11.06 4.93
C ARG A 65 -13.15 10.02 5.31
N HIS A 66 -13.51 9.14 4.38
CA HIS A 66 -14.66 8.25 4.53
C HIS A 66 -14.29 6.79 4.76
N TYR A 67 -13.10 6.38 4.32
CA TYR A 67 -12.64 4.99 4.41
C TYR A 67 -11.35 4.85 5.21
N ASN A 68 -10.79 5.96 5.69
CA ASN A 68 -9.49 5.97 6.38
C ASN A 68 -8.37 5.30 5.56
N ILE A 69 -8.49 5.36 4.23
CA ILE A 69 -7.53 4.87 3.26
C ILE A 69 -6.71 6.08 2.81
N GLY A 70 -5.57 6.28 3.41
CA GLY A 70 -4.65 7.37 3.08
C GLY A 70 -3.21 6.91 3.26
N TYR A 71 -2.29 7.63 2.65
CA TYR A 71 -0.84 7.38 2.74
C TYR A 71 -0.28 7.51 4.16
N GLN A 72 -1.10 8.03 5.09
CA GLN A 72 -0.75 8.16 6.49
C GLN A 72 -1.96 7.79 7.34
N ARG A 73 -2.41 6.54 7.22
CA ARG A 73 -3.34 6.02 8.21
C ARG A 73 -2.68 6.13 9.57
N GLN A 74 -3.36 6.83 10.47
CA GLN A 74 -2.92 6.87 11.86
C GLN A 74 -3.19 5.50 12.50
N PRO A 75 -2.17 4.84 13.09
CA PRO A 75 -2.39 3.61 13.84
C PRO A 75 -3.45 3.82 14.91
N ARG A 76 -4.47 2.98 14.91
CA ARG A 76 -5.56 3.02 15.90
C ARG A 76 -5.17 2.21 17.12
N VAL A 77 -5.31 2.81 18.28
CA VAL A 77 -4.89 2.24 19.54
C VAL A 77 -6.07 2.04 20.47
N LEU A 78 -6.17 0.84 21.05
CA LEU A 78 -7.01 0.55 22.18
C LEU A 78 -6.21 0.79 23.46
N LEU A 79 -6.67 1.71 24.34
CA LEU A 79 -6.09 1.90 25.65
C LEU A 79 -6.87 1.09 26.69
N VAL A 80 -6.18 0.23 27.47
CA VAL A 80 -6.77 -0.52 28.59
C VAL A 80 -6.24 0.04 29.90
N CYS A 81 -7.12 0.67 30.68
CA CYS A 81 -6.72 1.37 31.91
C CYS A 81 -7.85 1.41 32.94
N ASP A 82 -7.59 0.89 34.16
CA ASP A 82 -8.53 0.91 35.30
C ASP A 82 -8.29 2.08 36.25
N ALA A 83 -7.28 2.92 36.02
CA ALA A 83 -6.88 3.97 36.98
C ALA A 83 -7.74 5.25 36.93
N GLY A 84 -8.87 5.19 36.23
CA GLY A 84 -9.84 6.29 36.11
C GLY A 84 -9.51 7.33 35.04
N ASN A 85 -10.51 8.18 34.75
CA ASN A 85 -10.47 9.10 33.59
C ASN A 85 -9.31 10.11 33.62
N ALA A 86 -8.86 10.55 34.79
CA ALA A 86 -7.74 11.49 34.88
C ALA A 86 -6.43 10.85 34.38
N MET A 87 -6.20 9.57 34.72
CA MET A 87 -5.03 8.81 34.26
C MET A 87 -5.12 8.52 32.77
N VAL A 88 -6.28 8.14 32.28
CA VAL A 88 -6.52 7.94 30.83
C VAL A 88 -6.13 9.19 30.05
N ARG A 89 -6.66 10.36 30.42
CA ARG A 89 -6.35 11.63 29.74
C ARG A 89 -4.87 12.00 29.80
N MET A 90 -4.21 11.68 30.92
CA MET A 90 -2.77 11.93 31.06
C MET A 90 -1.97 11.03 30.10
N ILE A 91 -2.30 9.74 30.02
CA ILE A 91 -1.64 8.80 29.09
C ILE A 91 -1.88 9.24 27.66
N GLU A 92 -3.11 9.56 27.29
CA GLU A 92 -3.46 10.08 25.96
C GLU A 92 -2.63 11.32 25.61
N ALA A 93 -2.51 12.28 26.54
CA ALA A 93 -1.72 13.50 26.32
C ALA A 93 -0.22 13.20 26.12
N VAL A 94 0.34 12.23 26.86
CA VAL A 94 1.74 11.80 26.69
C VAL A 94 1.93 11.12 25.34
N LEU A 95 1.02 10.22 24.96
CA LEU A 95 1.04 9.53 23.67
C LEU A 95 0.91 10.52 22.51
N GLN A 96 -0.08 11.41 22.57
CA GLN A 96 -0.31 12.42 21.52
C GLN A 96 0.88 13.37 21.36
N ARG A 97 1.57 13.72 22.43
CA ARG A 97 2.76 14.58 22.37
C ARG A 97 3.95 13.86 21.74
N LYS A 98 4.18 12.57 22.06
CA LYS A 98 5.33 11.81 21.57
C LYS A 98 5.06 11.16 20.20
N TYR A 99 3.83 10.77 19.95
CA TYR A 99 3.37 10.09 18.74
C TYR A 99 2.09 10.74 18.20
N PRO A 100 2.15 11.95 17.64
CA PRO A 100 0.97 12.66 17.13
C PRO A 100 0.27 11.92 15.98
N GLN A 101 0.94 10.92 15.40
CA GLN A 101 0.42 10.08 14.32
C GLN A 101 -0.43 8.90 14.81
N ILE A 102 -0.58 8.66 16.11
CA ILE A 102 -1.48 7.61 16.60
C ILE A 102 -2.84 8.19 17.01
N GLU A 103 -3.87 7.38 16.90
CA GLU A 103 -5.21 7.71 17.35
C GLU A 103 -5.66 6.73 18.44
N VAL A 104 -5.90 7.20 19.65
CA VAL A 104 -6.56 6.39 20.68
C VAL A 104 -8.05 6.40 20.37
N THR A 105 -8.53 5.36 19.70
CA THR A 105 -9.92 5.27 19.23
C THR A 105 -10.89 4.82 20.28
N ARG A 106 -10.40 4.05 21.26
CA ARG A 106 -11.22 3.48 22.32
C ARG A 106 -10.42 3.28 23.60
N THR A 107 -11.08 3.48 24.72
CA THR A 107 -10.53 3.16 26.05
C THR A 107 -11.47 2.18 26.75
N LEU A 108 -10.90 1.11 27.30
CA LEU A 108 -11.62 0.08 28.04
C LEU A 108 -11.01 -0.12 29.43
N THR A 109 -11.84 -0.56 30.35
CA THR A 109 -11.38 -1.17 31.58
C THR A 109 -10.82 -2.58 31.29
N LEU A 110 -10.04 -3.14 32.23
CA LEU A 110 -9.56 -4.52 32.12
C LEU A 110 -10.71 -5.51 31.92
N ARG A 111 -11.79 -5.35 32.69
CA ARG A 111 -12.97 -6.19 32.60
C ARG A 111 -13.64 -6.13 31.22
N GLU A 112 -13.81 -4.93 30.67
CA GLU A 112 -14.39 -4.76 29.34
C GLU A 112 -13.51 -5.34 28.25
N TYR A 113 -12.18 -5.20 28.38
CA TYR A 113 -11.25 -5.81 27.47
C TYR A 113 -11.35 -7.35 27.49
N GLU A 114 -11.37 -7.97 28.67
CA GLU A 114 -11.48 -9.43 28.78
C GLU A 114 -12.77 -9.96 28.16
N LEU A 115 -13.87 -9.22 28.27
CA LEU A 115 -15.17 -9.55 27.68
C LEU A 115 -15.27 -9.28 26.17
N ALA A 116 -14.40 -8.44 25.61
CA ALA A 116 -14.43 -8.12 24.18
C ALA A 116 -14.04 -9.34 23.35
N GLU A 117 -14.90 -9.77 22.44
CA GLU A 117 -14.62 -10.89 21.55
C GLU A 117 -13.59 -10.55 20.46
N THR A 118 -13.63 -9.31 19.96
CA THR A 118 -12.77 -8.84 18.87
C THR A 118 -12.16 -7.48 19.20
N ILE A 119 -10.91 -7.29 18.73
CA ILE A 119 -10.20 -6.01 18.79
C ILE A 119 -10.02 -5.51 17.35
N SER A 120 -10.64 -4.37 17.06
CA SER A 120 -10.60 -3.75 15.71
C SER A 120 -9.42 -2.78 15.54
N GLU A 121 -8.79 -2.39 16.65
CA GLU A 121 -7.63 -1.52 16.68
C GLU A 121 -6.37 -2.26 16.22
N ASP A 122 -5.32 -1.52 15.89
CA ASP A 122 -4.10 -2.09 15.31
C ASP A 122 -3.20 -2.70 16.40
N PHE A 123 -3.17 -2.07 17.58
CA PHE A 123 -2.51 -2.62 18.78
C PHE A 123 -3.15 -2.10 20.06
N VAL A 124 -2.75 -2.71 21.17
CA VAL A 124 -3.29 -2.41 22.52
C VAL A 124 -2.19 -1.83 23.39
N ILE A 125 -2.49 -0.74 24.10
CA ILE A 125 -1.68 -0.23 25.19
C ILE A 125 -2.42 -0.54 26.48
N ALA A 126 -1.77 -1.24 27.42
CA ALA A 126 -2.39 -1.65 28.66
C ALA A 126 -1.58 -1.21 29.88
N THR A 127 -2.26 -0.72 30.95
CA THR A 127 -1.62 -0.37 32.22
C THR A 127 -1.58 -1.53 33.21
N ALA A 128 -2.21 -2.65 32.87
CA ALA A 128 -2.21 -3.89 33.63
C ALA A 128 -2.03 -5.09 32.68
N ARG A 129 -1.71 -6.24 33.25
CA ARG A 129 -1.59 -7.46 32.45
C ARG A 129 -2.96 -7.88 31.91
N VAL A 130 -3.02 -8.12 30.61
CA VAL A 130 -4.22 -8.50 29.87
C VAL A 130 -4.03 -9.86 29.21
N SER A 131 -5.13 -10.53 28.87
CA SER A 131 -5.08 -11.77 28.08
C SER A 131 -4.57 -11.49 26.67
N GLU A 132 -3.84 -12.46 26.10
CA GLU A 132 -3.41 -12.38 24.71
C GLU A 132 -4.61 -12.57 23.78
N LYS A 133 -4.78 -11.61 22.86
CA LYS A 133 -5.75 -11.66 21.78
C LYS A 133 -5.02 -11.49 20.43
N SER A 134 -5.75 -11.29 19.37
CA SER A 134 -5.20 -11.21 18.00
C SER A 134 -4.28 -10.00 17.73
N LYS A 135 -4.15 -9.07 18.66
CA LYS A 135 -3.40 -7.82 18.47
C LYS A 135 -2.22 -7.70 19.42
N PRO A 136 -1.10 -7.08 18.97
CA PRO A 136 0.05 -6.82 19.84
C PRO A 136 -0.35 -5.97 21.05
N VAL A 137 0.26 -6.26 22.21
CA VAL A 137 0.02 -5.53 23.45
C VAL A 137 1.32 -4.93 23.95
N VAL A 138 1.33 -3.63 24.24
CA VAL A 138 2.40 -2.98 24.99
C VAL A 138 1.91 -2.65 26.39
N MET A 139 2.62 -3.18 27.38
CA MET A 139 2.38 -2.81 28.79
C MET A 139 3.15 -1.55 29.17
N ILE A 140 2.45 -0.59 29.75
CA ILE A 140 3.05 0.64 30.26
C ILE A 140 2.69 0.83 31.74
N ALA A 141 3.56 1.53 32.45
CA ALA A 141 3.19 2.05 33.77
C ALA A 141 2.20 3.23 33.61
N PRO A 142 1.41 3.56 34.65
CA PRO A 142 0.58 4.77 34.65
C PRO A 142 1.35 6.04 34.29
N PHE A 143 2.61 6.11 34.66
CA PHE A 143 3.59 7.11 34.21
C PHE A 143 4.62 6.40 33.31
N PRO A 144 4.44 6.40 31.97
CA PRO A 144 5.26 5.62 31.07
C PRO A 144 6.72 6.09 31.10
N THR A 145 7.66 5.13 31.16
CA THR A 145 9.09 5.40 31.01
C THR A 145 9.44 5.60 29.53
N ASP A 146 10.60 6.22 29.26
CA ASP A 146 11.07 6.38 27.88
C ASP A 146 11.21 5.04 27.17
N TYR A 147 11.69 4.00 27.84
CA TYR A 147 11.77 2.64 27.29
C TYR A 147 10.40 2.10 26.86
N GLN A 148 9.36 2.27 27.70
CA GLN A 148 8.00 1.84 27.39
C GLN A 148 7.43 2.63 26.21
N LEU A 149 7.71 3.92 26.14
CA LEU A 149 7.35 4.75 25.00
C LEU A 149 8.07 4.30 23.73
N GLU A 150 9.35 3.92 23.79
CA GLU A 150 10.08 3.36 22.65
C GLU A 150 9.47 2.03 22.14
N GLN A 151 8.96 1.18 23.02
CA GLN A 151 8.25 -0.04 22.58
C GLN A 151 6.96 0.30 21.81
N ILE A 152 6.22 1.33 22.23
CA ILE A 152 5.08 1.87 21.48
C ILE A 152 5.57 2.37 20.10
N GLY A 153 6.67 3.12 20.07
CA GLY A 153 7.26 3.63 18.83
C GLY A 153 7.59 2.52 17.82
N LYS A 154 8.09 1.38 18.31
CA LYS A 154 8.33 0.20 17.44
C LYS A 154 7.04 -0.34 16.86
N LEU A 155 5.96 -0.46 17.62
CA LEU A 155 4.68 -0.91 17.10
C LEU A 155 4.06 0.09 16.11
N VAL A 156 4.16 1.38 16.38
CA VAL A 156 3.75 2.44 15.45
C VAL A 156 4.51 2.31 14.13
N LEU A 157 5.81 2.02 14.18
CA LEU A 157 6.62 1.79 13.00
C LEU A 157 6.18 0.52 12.25
N VAL A 158 5.98 -0.58 12.97
CA VAL A 158 5.53 -1.87 12.40
C VAL A 158 4.16 -1.73 11.73
N ASP A 159 3.21 -1.07 12.38
CA ASP A 159 1.88 -0.84 11.77
C ASP A 159 1.98 0.06 10.54
N ARG A 160 2.80 1.11 10.60
CA ARG A 160 2.96 2.06 9.51
C ARG A 160 3.64 1.44 8.27
N THR A 161 4.67 0.62 8.48
CA THR A 161 5.45 0.00 7.40
C THR A 161 4.96 -1.39 7.03
N ARG A 162 4.14 -2.00 7.89
CA ARG A 162 3.52 -3.32 7.71
C ARG A 162 4.45 -4.39 7.13
N PRO A 163 5.64 -4.59 7.70
CA PRO A 163 6.63 -5.51 7.15
C PRO A 163 6.13 -6.97 7.07
N TRP A 164 5.13 -7.36 7.89
CA TRP A 164 4.47 -8.66 7.84
C TRP A 164 3.76 -8.93 6.51
N MET A 165 3.42 -7.88 5.74
CA MET A 165 2.84 -8.03 4.41
C MET A 165 3.83 -8.60 3.41
N LEU A 166 5.14 -8.39 3.62
CA LEU A 166 6.18 -9.07 2.84
C LEU A 166 6.12 -10.59 3.04
N ASP A 167 5.81 -11.05 4.26
CA ASP A 167 5.69 -12.48 4.55
C ASP A 167 4.41 -13.09 3.96
N LYS A 168 3.36 -12.28 3.84
CA LYS A 168 2.05 -12.74 3.39
C LYS A 168 1.90 -12.76 1.89
N TYR A 169 2.40 -11.74 1.21
CA TYR A 169 2.11 -11.51 -0.21
C TYR A 169 3.31 -11.66 -1.14
N PHE A 170 4.53 -11.80 -0.58
CA PHE A 170 5.75 -12.00 -1.34
C PHE A 170 6.36 -13.33 -0.94
N ASP A 171 6.73 -14.15 -1.88
CA ASP A 171 7.37 -15.42 -1.63
C ASP A 171 8.44 -15.76 -2.69
N ALA A 172 9.23 -16.79 -2.42
CA ALA A 172 10.33 -17.18 -3.29
C ALA A 172 9.86 -17.84 -4.60
N ALA A 173 8.63 -18.40 -4.66
CA ALA A 173 8.08 -19.00 -5.86
C ALA A 173 7.69 -17.93 -6.89
N HIS A 174 7.31 -16.75 -6.39
CA HIS A 174 6.96 -15.58 -7.20
C HIS A 174 8.05 -14.51 -7.16
N PHE A 175 9.30 -14.96 -7.20
CA PHE A 175 10.47 -14.10 -7.28
C PHE A 175 11.38 -14.57 -8.41
N ARG A 176 11.82 -13.65 -9.28
CA ARG A 176 12.68 -13.94 -10.42
C ARG A 176 13.74 -12.86 -10.62
N ILE A 177 14.95 -13.27 -10.98
CA ILE A 177 15.98 -12.37 -11.48
C ILE A 177 16.15 -12.64 -12.98
N ILE A 178 16.13 -11.59 -13.78
CA ILE A 178 16.24 -11.67 -15.23
C ILE A 178 17.61 -11.16 -15.68
N ASP A 179 18.46 -12.10 -16.10
CA ASP A 179 19.81 -11.78 -16.60
C ASP A 179 19.87 -11.58 -18.13
N LYS A 180 18.77 -11.91 -18.83
CA LYS A 180 18.70 -11.82 -20.29
C LYS A 180 17.70 -10.74 -20.71
N PRO A 181 17.95 -10.03 -21.82
CA PRO A 181 16.96 -9.10 -22.35
C PRO A 181 15.62 -9.79 -22.60
N ILE A 182 14.56 -9.19 -22.14
CA ILE A 182 13.17 -9.59 -22.35
C ILE A 182 12.33 -8.34 -22.63
N ASP A 183 11.37 -8.46 -23.53
CA ASP A 183 10.40 -7.39 -23.72
C ASP A 183 9.25 -7.47 -22.72
N GLN A 184 8.58 -6.34 -22.50
CA GLN A 184 7.51 -6.18 -21.54
C GLN A 184 6.34 -7.17 -21.78
N GLN A 185 5.94 -7.37 -23.03
CA GLN A 185 4.80 -8.24 -23.37
C GLN A 185 5.12 -9.72 -23.10
N THR A 186 6.33 -10.14 -23.45
CA THR A 186 6.80 -11.49 -23.14
C THR A 186 6.88 -11.69 -21.63
N LEU A 187 7.39 -10.71 -20.90
CA LEU A 187 7.42 -10.75 -19.43
C LEU A 187 6.02 -10.90 -18.84
N PHE A 188 5.05 -10.07 -19.26
CA PHE A 188 3.66 -10.17 -18.78
C PHE A 188 3.07 -11.55 -19.03
N ARG A 189 3.28 -12.09 -20.23
CA ARG A 189 2.78 -13.42 -20.58
C ARG A 189 3.35 -14.49 -19.66
N GLU A 190 4.67 -14.56 -19.52
CA GLU A 190 5.32 -15.58 -18.69
C GLU A 190 4.87 -15.52 -17.23
N LEU A 191 4.75 -14.32 -16.65
CA LEU A 191 4.34 -14.16 -15.26
C LEU A 191 2.86 -14.50 -15.06
N CYS A 192 1.99 -14.04 -15.96
CA CYS A 192 0.56 -14.30 -15.87
C CYS A 192 0.21 -15.77 -16.11
N GLU A 193 0.87 -16.44 -17.08
CA GLU A 193 0.71 -17.88 -17.33
C GLU A 193 1.12 -18.72 -16.11
N GLN A 194 2.19 -18.34 -15.41
CA GLN A 194 2.58 -19.01 -14.18
C GLN A 194 1.50 -18.83 -13.10
N LEU A 195 1.04 -17.60 -12.85
CA LEU A 195 0.01 -17.32 -11.85
C LEU A 195 -1.33 -18.01 -12.18
N GLU A 196 -1.67 -18.13 -13.49
CA GLU A 196 -2.86 -18.86 -13.92
C GLU A 196 -2.71 -20.37 -13.66
N ALA A 197 -1.58 -20.96 -14.05
CA ALA A 197 -1.29 -22.39 -13.82
C ALA A 197 -1.32 -22.76 -12.32
N GLU A 198 -0.94 -21.84 -11.45
CA GLU A 198 -0.96 -22.00 -9.99
C GLU A 198 -2.32 -21.64 -9.34
N GLY A 199 -3.28 -21.15 -10.13
CA GLY A 199 -4.63 -20.81 -9.69
C GLY A 199 -4.73 -19.53 -8.87
N PHE A 200 -3.80 -18.60 -9.03
CA PHE A 200 -3.88 -17.25 -8.45
C PHE A 200 -4.78 -16.33 -9.26
N VAL A 201 -4.82 -16.51 -10.58
CA VAL A 201 -5.60 -15.68 -11.52
C VAL A 201 -6.34 -16.54 -12.53
N GLY A 202 -7.29 -15.96 -13.27
CA GLY A 202 -7.95 -16.59 -14.42
C GLY A 202 -7.33 -16.17 -15.75
N ALA A 203 -7.77 -16.78 -16.86
CA ALA A 203 -7.27 -16.53 -18.22
C ALA A 203 -7.41 -15.07 -18.68
N GLU A 204 -8.39 -14.34 -18.15
CA GLU A 204 -8.63 -12.93 -18.49
C GLU A 204 -7.61 -11.96 -17.85
N PHE A 205 -6.78 -12.43 -16.94
CA PHE A 205 -5.88 -11.56 -16.16
C PHE A 205 -4.79 -10.92 -17.03
N LEU A 206 -4.16 -11.70 -17.93
CA LEU A 206 -3.14 -11.19 -18.84
C LEU A 206 -3.68 -10.06 -19.72
N ASP A 207 -4.84 -10.28 -20.36
CA ASP A 207 -5.45 -9.26 -21.23
C ASP A 207 -5.76 -7.99 -20.46
N SER A 208 -6.22 -8.12 -19.22
CA SER A 208 -6.52 -6.99 -18.35
C SER A 208 -5.26 -6.23 -17.92
N VAL A 209 -4.13 -6.91 -17.66
CA VAL A 209 -2.84 -6.27 -17.36
C VAL A 209 -2.34 -5.49 -18.58
N VAL A 210 -2.41 -6.08 -19.78
CA VAL A 210 -2.01 -5.42 -21.02
C VAL A 210 -2.91 -4.22 -21.33
N GLU A 211 -4.24 -4.36 -21.19
CA GLU A 211 -5.18 -3.25 -21.35
C GLU A 211 -4.87 -2.11 -20.36
N ARG A 212 -4.58 -2.45 -19.09
CA ARG A 212 -4.23 -1.47 -18.05
C ARG A 212 -2.96 -0.70 -18.41
N GLU A 213 -1.91 -1.38 -18.82
CA GLU A 213 -0.66 -0.75 -19.21
C GLU A 213 -0.80 0.14 -20.44
N ALA A 214 -1.63 -0.25 -21.40
CA ALA A 214 -1.89 0.51 -22.63
C ALA A 214 -2.63 1.84 -22.39
N ILE A 215 -3.36 1.98 -21.27
CA ILE A 215 -4.05 3.22 -20.93
C ILE A 215 -3.05 4.28 -20.43
N VAL A 216 -2.23 3.92 -19.47
CA VAL A 216 -1.17 4.76 -18.88
C VAL A 216 -0.13 3.83 -18.28
N SER A 217 1.16 4.14 -18.50
CA SER A 217 2.26 3.36 -17.95
C SER A 217 2.14 3.14 -16.45
N THR A 218 2.45 1.92 -16.02
CA THR A 218 2.48 1.53 -14.59
C THR A 218 3.84 1.82 -13.94
N MET A 219 4.73 2.55 -14.60
CA MET A 219 5.94 3.07 -13.95
C MET A 219 5.58 4.00 -12.80
N LEU A 220 6.08 3.67 -11.60
CA LEU A 220 5.94 4.54 -10.44
C LEU A 220 7.03 5.61 -10.37
N GLY A 221 8.15 5.38 -11.05
CA GLY A 221 9.37 6.19 -11.01
C GLY A 221 10.55 5.42 -10.43
N ASP A 222 11.74 6.01 -10.50
CA ASP A 222 13.00 5.45 -10.01
C ASP A 222 13.26 4.01 -10.48
N GLY A 223 12.83 3.65 -11.70
CA GLY A 223 13.01 2.31 -12.27
C GLY A 223 12.14 1.21 -11.65
N ILE A 224 11.07 1.57 -10.94
CA ILE A 224 10.11 0.64 -10.35
C ILE A 224 8.81 0.68 -11.16
N ALA A 225 8.36 -0.47 -11.64
CA ALA A 225 7.08 -0.65 -12.30
C ALA A 225 6.13 -1.52 -11.47
N LEU A 226 4.83 -1.23 -11.57
CA LEU A 226 3.78 -1.88 -10.79
C LEU A 226 2.63 -2.35 -11.70
N PRO A 227 2.88 -3.28 -12.66
CA PRO A 227 1.82 -3.81 -13.49
C PRO A 227 0.75 -4.54 -12.69
N HIS A 228 -0.52 -4.36 -13.07
CA HIS A 228 -1.68 -4.97 -12.42
C HIS A 228 -2.87 -4.96 -13.38
N SER A 229 -3.92 -5.73 -13.07
CA SER A 229 -5.16 -5.75 -13.86
C SER A 229 -6.02 -4.52 -13.62
N LEU A 230 -6.90 -4.17 -14.57
CA LEU A 230 -7.89 -3.07 -14.44
C LEU A 230 -8.92 -3.28 -13.31
N GLY A 231 -9.04 -4.49 -12.81
CA GLY A 231 -9.99 -4.83 -11.75
C GLY A 231 -9.43 -5.89 -10.82
N LEU A 232 -10.20 -6.23 -9.79
CA LEU A 232 -9.83 -7.26 -8.81
C LEU A 232 -10.13 -8.65 -9.39
N LEU A 233 -9.32 -9.11 -10.36
CA LEU A 233 -9.53 -10.34 -11.11
C LEU A 233 -8.80 -11.54 -10.50
N ALA A 234 -7.97 -11.35 -9.48
CA ALA A 234 -7.27 -12.44 -8.85
C ALA A 234 -8.18 -13.24 -7.90
N GLN A 235 -7.92 -14.53 -7.80
CA GLN A 235 -8.54 -15.44 -6.85
C GLN A 235 -7.84 -15.40 -5.48
N LYS A 236 -6.52 -15.16 -5.50
CA LYS A 236 -5.67 -14.97 -4.32
C LYS A 236 -4.75 -13.79 -4.55
N THR A 237 -4.44 -13.06 -3.49
CA THR A 237 -3.51 -11.93 -3.57
C THR A 237 -2.07 -12.42 -3.54
N VAL A 238 -1.27 -11.92 -4.49
CA VAL A 238 0.17 -12.18 -4.57
C VAL A 238 0.88 -11.02 -5.27
N VAL A 239 2.14 -10.79 -4.91
CA VAL A 239 3.05 -9.88 -5.59
C VAL A 239 4.15 -10.69 -6.25
N TYR A 240 4.13 -10.77 -7.57
CA TYR A 240 5.23 -11.36 -8.32
C TYR A 240 6.35 -10.34 -8.47
N THR A 241 7.50 -10.60 -7.88
CA THR A 241 8.66 -9.71 -7.86
C THR A 241 9.66 -10.11 -8.94
N VAL A 242 10.04 -9.16 -9.78
CA VAL A 242 11.07 -9.37 -10.80
C VAL A 242 12.18 -8.33 -10.63
N LEU A 243 13.41 -8.79 -10.53
CA LEU A 243 14.61 -7.96 -10.57
C LEU A 243 15.24 -8.10 -11.95
N ALA A 244 15.45 -6.99 -12.63
CA ALA A 244 16.02 -6.90 -13.96
C ALA A 244 17.23 -5.95 -13.95
N PRO A 245 18.44 -6.42 -13.58
CA PRO A 245 19.64 -5.57 -13.49
C PRO A 245 19.96 -4.84 -14.80
N HIS A 246 19.70 -5.47 -15.93
CA HIS A 246 19.90 -4.87 -17.26
C HIS A 246 18.72 -4.02 -17.75
N GLY A 247 17.63 -3.99 -16.97
CA GLY A 247 16.40 -3.27 -17.28
C GLY A 247 15.51 -3.95 -18.31
N VAL A 248 14.22 -3.66 -18.23
CA VAL A 248 13.17 -3.99 -19.19
C VAL A 248 12.65 -2.68 -19.76
N GLN A 249 12.59 -2.58 -21.10
CA GLN A 249 12.03 -1.39 -21.74
C GLN A 249 10.55 -1.23 -21.37
N TRP A 250 10.17 -0.05 -20.87
CA TRP A 250 8.85 0.26 -20.36
C TRP A 250 8.34 1.58 -20.92
N GLY A 251 7.78 1.54 -22.12
CA GLY A 251 7.51 2.74 -22.88
C GLY A 251 8.82 3.49 -23.18
N ASP A 252 8.89 4.77 -22.78
CA ASP A 252 10.09 5.61 -22.92
C ASP A 252 11.08 5.47 -21.75
N GLU A 253 10.72 4.68 -20.72
CA GLU A 253 11.50 4.47 -19.50
C GLU A 253 12.09 3.06 -19.45
N THR A 254 12.84 2.74 -18.37
CA THR A 254 13.40 1.41 -18.13
C THR A 254 13.03 0.97 -16.72
N ALA A 255 12.40 -0.20 -16.60
CA ALA A 255 12.08 -0.81 -15.32
C ALA A 255 13.21 -1.79 -14.90
N HIS A 256 13.67 -1.63 -13.67
CA HIS A 256 14.69 -2.50 -13.04
C HIS A 256 14.11 -3.38 -11.95
N VAL A 257 13.04 -2.93 -11.30
CA VAL A 257 12.28 -3.69 -10.31
C VAL A 257 10.82 -3.66 -10.70
N ILE A 258 10.24 -4.83 -10.95
CA ILE A 258 8.86 -4.96 -11.40
C ILE A 258 8.08 -5.77 -10.35
N PHE A 259 6.94 -5.25 -9.94
CA PHE A 259 6.03 -5.89 -9.02
C PHE A 259 4.68 -6.11 -9.73
N LEU A 260 4.46 -7.30 -10.29
CA LEU A 260 3.15 -7.65 -10.84
C LEU A 260 2.19 -7.96 -9.70
N LEU A 261 1.14 -7.14 -9.58
CA LEU A 261 0.13 -7.26 -8.54
C LEU A 261 -1.08 -8.05 -9.02
N ALA A 262 -1.39 -9.12 -8.31
CA ALA A 262 -2.65 -9.82 -8.41
C ALA A 262 -3.40 -9.67 -7.09
N ILE A 263 -4.51 -8.90 -7.06
CA ILE A 263 -5.26 -8.59 -5.83
C ILE A 263 -6.63 -9.24 -5.89
N SER A 264 -6.93 -10.09 -4.89
CA SER A 264 -8.23 -10.73 -4.72
C SER A 264 -9.24 -9.77 -4.11
N LYS A 265 -10.48 -9.86 -4.58
CA LYS A 265 -11.59 -9.08 -4.04
C LYS A 265 -11.87 -9.38 -2.56
N SER A 266 -11.63 -10.60 -2.10
CA SER A 266 -11.83 -11.00 -0.71
C SER A 266 -10.79 -10.44 0.26
N GLU A 267 -9.60 -10.07 -0.25
CA GLU A 267 -8.49 -9.54 0.54
C GLU A 267 -8.20 -8.05 0.25
N TYR A 268 -9.09 -7.40 -0.48
CA TYR A 268 -8.88 -6.05 -1.02
C TYR A 268 -8.49 -5.02 0.05
N GLU A 269 -9.24 -4.94 1.15
CA GLU A 269 -9.00 -3.93 2.18
C GLU A 269 -7.61 -4.04 2.81
N GLU A 270 -7.15 -5.26 3.05
CA GLU A 270 -5.82 -5.52 3.59
C GLU A 270 -4.74 -5.33 2.53
N ALA A 271 -4.95 -5.88 1.34
CA ALA A 271 -3.99 -5.83 0.25
C ALA A 271 -3.71 -4.41 -0.25
N MET A 272 -4.65 -3.47 -0.06
CA MET A 272 -4.42 -2.07 -0.42
C MET A 272 -3.21 -1.45 0.30
N ALA A 273 -2.89 -1.94 1.48
CA ALA A 273 -1.68 -1.49 2.18
C ALA A 273 -0.36 -1.95 1.54
N ILE A 274 -0.39 -2.85 0.57
CA ILE A 274 0.80 -3.21 -0.25
C ILE A 274 1.32 -1.98 -1.00
N TYR A 275 0.44 -1.08 -1.42
CA TYR A 275 0.86 0.16 -2.09
C TYR A 275 1.74 1.05 -1.20
N ASP A 276 1.53 1.04 0.12
CA ASP A 276 2.36 1.78 1.07
C ASP A 276 3.82 1.27 1.07
N ILE A 277 4.02 -0.04 0.82
CA ILE A 277 5.35 -0.64 0.68
C ILE A 277 6.06 -0.05 -0.54
N PHE A 278 5.40 0.02 -1.68
CA PHE A 278 6.00 0.55 -2.92
C PHE A 278 6.29 2.04 -2.82
N VAL A 279 5.38 2.83 -2.22
CA VAL A 279 5.62 4.25 -1.95
C VAL A 279 6.85 4.41 -1.03
N THR A 280 7.01 3.53 -0.04
CA THR A 280 8.18 3.54 0.84
C THR A 280 9.46 3.23 0.06
N PHE A 281 9.44 2.24 -0.85
CA PHE A 281 10.61 1.93 -1.69
C PHE A 281 11.02 3.12 -2.57
N LEU A 282 10.06 3.86 -3.13
CA LEU A 282 10.34 5.08 -3.89
C LEU A 282 10.97 6.16 -3.01
N ARG A 283 10.38 6.44 -1.85
CA ARG A 283 10.88 7.47 -0.91
C ARG A 283 12.27 7.18 -0.42
N GLU A 284 12.58 5.91 -0.14
CA GLU A 284 13.89 5.43 0.29
C GLU A 284 14.89 5.24 -0.86
N ARG A 285 14.46 5.49 -2.11
CA ARG A 285 15.26 5.22 -3.31
C ARG A 285 15.86 3.81 -3.27
N ALA A 286 15.00 2.84 -2.92
CA ALA A 286 15.45 1.48 -2.64
C ALA A 286 15.79 0.69 -3.91
N MET A 287 15.44 1.17 -5.10
CA MET A 287 15.57 0.44 -6.37
C MET A 287 16.94 -0.19 -6.56
N SER A 288 18.03 0.59 -6.45
CA SER A 288 19.40 0.07 -6.66
C SER A 288 19.77 -1.02 -5.67
N ARG A 289 19.34 -0.90 -4.41
CA ARG A 289 19.59 -1.91 -3.36
C ARG A 289 18.77 -3.17 -3.61
N LEU A 290 17.50 -3.03 -3.98
CA LEU A 290 16.62 -4.14 -4.32
C LEU A 290 17.14 -4.88 -5.56
N CYS A 291 17.51 -4.14 -6.61
CA CYS A 291 17.98 -4.72 -7.87
C CYS A 291 19.35 -5.42 -7.74
N SER A 292 20.16 -5.11 -6.72
CA SER A 292 21.44 -5.76 -6.45
C SER A 292 21.33 -7.07 -5.67
N CYS A 293 20.13 -7.50 -5.28
CA CYS A 293 19.92 -8.75 -4.56
C CYS A 293 20.10 -9.96 -5.49
N GLU A 294 20.71 -11.01 -4.97
CA GLU A 294 21.01 -12.23 -5.73
C GLU A 294 19.95 -13.33 -5.53
N ASP A 295 19.08 -13.18 -4.53
CA ASP A 295 18.02 -14.12 -4.21
C ASP A 295 16.84 -13.45 -3.47
N PHE A 296 15.78 -14.21 -3.21
CA PHE A 296 14.62 -13.74 -2.47
C PHE A 296 14.92 -13.36 -1.03
N ALA A 297 15.84 -14.07 -0.36
CA ALA A 297 16.19 -13.78 1.03
C ALA A 297 16.90 -12.42 1.14
N GLY A 298 17.83 -12.14 0.23
CA GLY A 298 18.48 -10.83 0.10
C GLY A 298 17.48 -9.71 -0.23
N PHE A 299 16.59 -9.94 -1.20
CA PHE A 299 15.51 -9.01 -1.52
C PHE A 299 14.65 -8.70 -0.29
N LYS A 300 14.19 -9.73 0.43
CA LYS A 300 13.36 -9.57 1.62
C LYS A 300 14.09 -8.80 2.73
N ALA A 301 15.37 -9.06 2.94
CA ALA A 301 16.19 -8.34 3.93
C ALA A 301 16.29 -6.85 3.60
N VAL A 302 16.59 -6.50 2.34
CA VAL A 302 16.65 -5.11 1.87
C VAL A 302 15.28 -4.42 1.93
N ALA A 303 14.21 -5.13 1.56
CA ALA A 303 12.85 -4.63 1.66
C ALA A 303 12.47 -4.33 3.12
N MET A 304 12.72 -5.26 4.05
CA MET A 304 12.50 -5.07 5.49
C MET A 304 13.31 -3.90 6.05
N GLU A 305 14.59 -3.79 5.67
CA GLU A 305 15.42 -2.66 6.08
C GLU A 305 14.85 -1.32 5.58
N SER A 306 14.42 -1.26 4.33
CA SER A 306 13.82 -0.06 3.74
C SER A 306 12.53 0.34 4.47
N LEU A 307 11.71 -0.62 4.88
CA LEU A 307 10.49 -0.39 5.66
C LEU A 307 10.78 0.01 7.12
N SER A 308 11.96 -0.30 7.66
CA SER A 308 12.32 -0.07 9.07
C SER A 308 13.06 1.25 9.31
N ARG A 309 13.38 2.02 8.26
CA ARG A 309 14.18 3.27 8.37
C ARG A 309 13.39 4.51 8.79
N PHE A 310 12.10 4.38 9.12
CA PHE A 310 11.23 5.48 9.56
C PHE A 310 11.01 5.52 11.06
#